data_831feaaa61d0f91ea73694d00790107e
#
_entry.id   831feaaa61d0f91ea73694d00790107e
#
_cell.length_a   1.000
_cell.length_b   1.000
_cell.length_c   1.000
_cell.angle_alpha   90.00
_cell.angle_beta   90.00
_cell.angle_gamma   90.00
#
_symmetry.space_group_name_H-M   'P 1'
#
loop_
_entity.id
_entity.type
_entity.pdbx_description
1 polymer ?
#
loop_
_entity_poly.entity_id
_entity_poly.type
_entity_poly.pdbx_seq_one_letter_code
_entity_poly.pdbx_strand_id
1 'polypeptide(L)'
;MAAIFPLSLLMSRSYPILNINLAALASNYRLLQQRAPGARVGAVVKANAYGLGVEAVAGCLYAKGCRDFFVSSTEEGVALRPLVPAAQIFVLQGVEPGDEGLCQAFALTPVLISASMAQRYLNLGPNTDFALKVNTGMNRLGLEPAQLLDLVPRLPASSCRLLMSHLACADEPGHALNAEQLRQFHALAEVARVALPQLQLSLANSAGIFLGGAYQFDIVRPGAALYGINPGNVAADVLNPVAQLLVQVIQTRILAAGDCVGYGAMFVAERETPVVMVSGGYADGLMRALSQRGCAWFKGVQLPLIGRVSMDSLVFDVSLLPQALRPVEGDRLEIFGPNVCIDTQAQTAGTIGYEIFTRLGDRCQRQYLSAPESA
;
A
#
# COMPACT_ATOMS: atom_id res chain seq x y z
N MET A 1 19.63 -35.71 -17.81
CA MET A 1 19.06 -35.31 -16.49
C MET A 1 19.47 -33.88 -16.22
N ALA A 2 18.57 -32.92 -16.40
CA ALA A 2 18.83 -31.53 -16.02
C ALA A 2 18.73 -31.46 -14.48
N ALA A 3 19.81 -31.01 -13.83
CA ALA A 3 19.81 -30.80 -12.39
C ALA A 3 18.82 -29.68 -12.06
N ILE A 4 17.73 -30.01 -11.39
CA ILE A 4 16.79 -29.04 -10.83
C ILE A 4 17.47 -28.44 -9.60
N PHE A 5 18.13 -27.31 -9.77
CA PHE A 5 18.60 -26.53 -8.62
C PHE A 5 17.39 -25.98 -7.86
N PRO A 6 17.37 -26.02 -6.52
CA PRO A 6 16.31 -25.39 -5.75
C PRO A 6 16.29 -23.88 -6.05
N LEU A 7 15.08 -23.32 -6.22
CA LEU A 7 14.88 -21.90 -6.59
C LEU A 7 15.65 -20.93 -5.69
N SER A 8 15.86 -21.27 -4.42
CA SER A 8 16.66 -20.51 -3.45
C SER A 8 18.14 -20.38 -3.80
N LEU A 9 18.69 -21.30 -4.61
CA LEU A 9 20.07 -21.26 -5.11
C LEU A 9 20.21 -20.50 -6.43
N LEU A 10 19.09 -20.22 -7.12
CA LEU A 10 19.08 -19.54 -8.42
C LEU A 10 18.91 -18.01 -8.28
N MET A 11 18.61 -17.50 -7.08
CA MET A 11 18.48 -16.05 -6.88
C MET A 11 19.88 -15.43 -6.75
N SER A 12 20.18 -14.49 -7.65
CA SER A 12 21.41 -13.71 -7.58
C SER A 12 21.51 -12.97 -6.26
N ARG A 13 22.64 -13.13 -5.55
CA ARG A 13 22.92 -12.42 -4.29
C ARG A 13 22.96 -10.89 -4.46
N SER A 14 23.08 -10.41 -5.69
CA SER A 14 23.15 -8.98 -6.01
C SER A 14 21.79 -8.29 -6.15
N TYR A 15 20.68 -9.02 -6.20
CA TYR A 15 19.36 -8.40 -6.31
C TYR A 15 19.00 -7.56 -5.08
N PRO A 16 18.19 -6.50 -5.25
CA PRO A 16 17.67 -5.74 -4.13
C PRO A 16 16.93 -6.63 -3.13
N ILE A 17 17.14 -6.37 -1.83
CA ILE A 17 16.41 -7.02 -0.75
C ILE A 17 15.34 -6.06 -0.23
N LEU A 18 14.10 -6.51 -0.23
CA LEU A 18 12.98 -5.83 0.40
C LEU A 18 12.66 -6.53 1.73
N ASN A 19 13.14 -5.97 2.82
CA ASN A 19 12.78 -6.40 4.16
C ASN A 19 11.40 -5.88 4.52
N ILE A 20 10.49 -6.76 4.94
CA ILE A 20 9.14 -6.43 5.42
C ILE A 20 9.06 -6.76 6.90
N ASN A 21 8.92 -5.73 7.73
CA ASN A 21 8.85 -5.85 9.19
C ASN A 21 7.40 -6.09 9.64
N LEU A 22 7.04 -7.34 9.87
CA LEU A 22 5.71 -7.73 10.33
C LEU A 22 5.39 -7.26 11.76
N ALA A 23 6.41 -7.03 12.60
CA ALA A 23 6.20 -6.45 13.91
C ALA A 23 5.80 -4.96 13.83
N ALA A 24 6.43 -4.21 12.92
CA ALA A 24 6.05 -2.83 12.63
C ALA A 24 4.61 -2.75 12.05
N LEU A 25 4.26 -3.67 11.13
CA LEU A 25 2.90 -3.80 10.61
C LEU A 25 1.88 -4.03 11.72
N ALA A 26 2.14 -4.98 12.63
CA ALA A 26 1.28 -5.27 13.77
C ALA A 26 1.18 -4.08 14.75
N SER A 27 2.26 -3.33 14.93
CA SER A 27 2.28 -2.12 15.75
C SER A 27 1.42 -1.01 15.13
N ASN A 28 1.54 -0.77 13.83
CA ASN A 28 0.70 0.18 13.10
C ASN A 28 -0.78 -0.22 13.17
N TYR A 29 -1.10 -1.50 13.00
CA TYR A 29 -2.47 -1.98 13.15
C TYR A 29 -3.05 -1.70 14.55
N ARG A 30 -2.28 -1.98 15.60
CA ARG A 30 -2.68 -1.66 16.98
C ARG A 30 -2.87 -0.16 17.22
N LEU A 31 -1.98 0.67 16.68
CA LEU A 31 -2.11 2.12 16.73
C LEU A 31 -3.43 2.57 16.09
N LEU A 32 -3.76 2.03 14.91
CA LEU A 32 -5.01 2.38 14.22
C LEU A 32 -6.25 1.94 14.99
N GLN A 33 -6.21 0.79 15.71
CA GLN A 33 -7.27 0.39 16.63
C GLN A 33 -7.44 1.41 17.78
N GLN A 34 -6.35 1.91 18.33
CA GLN A 34 -6.38 2.94 19.37
C GLN A 34 -6.91 4.29 18.84
N ARG A 35 -6.66 4.61 17.59
CA ARG A 35 -7.14 5.84 16.94
C ARG A 35 -8.61 5.77 16.52
N ALA A 36 -9.15 4.56 16.37
CA ALA A 36 -10.56 4.31 16.02
C ALA A 36 -11.25 3.38 17.02
N PRO A 37 -11.37 3.75 18.31
CA PRO A 37 -11.82 2.84 19.38
C PRO A 37 -13.28 2.42 19.24
N GLY A 38 -14.11 3.17 18.50
CA GLY A 38 -15.51 2.86 18.23
C GLY A 38 -15.76 2.09 16.94
N ALA A 39 -14.71 1.83 16.14
CA ALA A 39 -14.83 1.19 14.84
C ALA A 39 -13.95 -0.07 14.76
N ARG A 40 -14.38 -1.04 13.97
CA ARG A 40 -13.48 -2.12 13.57
C ARG A 40 -12.46 -1.60 12.58
N VAL A 41 -11.20 -2.01 12.75
CA VAL A 41 -10.13 -1.67 11.83
C VAL A 41 -9.96 -2.80 10.83
N GLY A 42 -10.38 -2.55 9.59
CA GLY A 42 -10.13 -3.46 8.48
C GLY A 42 -8.72 -3.29 7.90
N ALA A 43 -8.39 -4.08 6.88
CA ALA A 43 -7.12 -4.01 6.20
C ALA A 43 -7.30 -3.98 4.68
N VAL A 44 -6.78 -2.95 4.01
CA VAL A 44 -6.74 -2.89 2.55
C VAL A 44 -5.45 -3.58 2.08
N VAL A 45 -5.60 -4.77 1.50
CA VAL A 45 -4.49 -5.64 1.08
C VAL A 45 -4.44 -5.89 -0.43
N LYS A 46 -5.14 -5.08 -1.21
CA LYS A 46 -5.13 -5.13 -2.69
C LYS A 46 -3.73 -4.93 -3.26
N ALA A 47 -3.54 -5.27 -4.54
CA ALA A 47 -2.27 -5.18 -5.26
C ALA A 47 -1.14 -5.90 -4.50
N ASN A 48 -1.40 -7.16 -4.11
CA ASN A 48 -0.46 -7.99 -3.36
C ASN A 48 0.02 -7.30 -2.07
N ALA A 49 -0.91 -6.77 -1.25
CA ALA A 49 -0.64 -5.95 -0.07
C ALA A 49 0.29 -4.76 -0.41
N TYR A 50 -0.09 -3.97 -1.43
CA TYR A 50 0.70 -2.85 -1.96
C TYR A 50 2.10 -3.28 -2.42
N GLY A 51 2.23 -4.51 -2.95
CA GLY A 51 3.52 -5.06 -3.40
C GLY A 51 4.37 -5.70 -2.30
N LEU A 52 3.92 -5.68 -1.04
CA LEU A 52 4.69 -6.22 0.09
C LEU A 52 4.50 -7.73 0.32
N GLY A 53 3.57 -8.38 -0.40
CA GLY A 53 3.29 -9.81 -0.26
C GLY A 53 2.08 -10.09 0.62
N VAL A 54 0.93 -10.37 -0.03
CA VAL A 54 -0.37 -10.52 0.64
C VAL A 54 -0.40 -11.70 1.61
N GLU A 55 0.30 -12.77 1.31
CA GLU A 55 0.31 -13.98 2.15
C GLU A 55 0.83 -13.67 3.56
N ALA A 56 2.02 -13.12 3.68
CA ALA A 56 2.62 -12.80 4.97
C ALA A 56 1.90 -11.65 5.68
N VAL A 57 1.51 -10.61 4.93
CA VAL A 57 0.82 -9.43 5.48
C VAL A 57 -0.56 -9.79 6.01
N ALA A 58 -1.39 -10.48 5.22
CA ALA A 58 -2.73 -10.84 5.63
C ALA A 58 -2.71 -11.86 6.77
N GLY A 59 -1.81 -12.84 6.72
CA GLY A 59 -1.61 -13.82 7.81
C GLY A 59 -1.25 -13.11 9.13
N CYS A 60 -0.33 -12.15 9.09
CA CYS A 60 0.04 -11.36 10.26
C CYS A 60 -1.16 -10.57 10.82
N LEU A 61 -1.88 -9.83 9.97
CA LEU A 61 -3.03 -9.02 10.40
C LEU A 61 -4.19 -9.89 10.92
N TYR A 62 -4.46 -11.01 10.26
CA TYR A 62 -5.47 -11.96 10.70
C TYR A 62 -5.16 -12.55 12.08
N ALA A 63 -3.90 -12.92 12.33
CA ALA A 63 -3.42 -13.37 13.65
C ALA A 63 -3.53 -12.26 14.73
N LYS A 64 -3.47 -10.96 14.33
CA LYS A 64 -3.68 -9.82 15.23
C LYS A 64 -5.15 -9.42 15.38
N GLY A 65 -6.10 -10.24 14.88
CA GLY A 65 -7.53 -10.04 15.07
C GLY A 65 -8.23 -9.24 13.98
N CYS A 66 -7.56 -8.90 12.86
CA CYS A 66 -8.25 -8.31 11.71
C CYS A 66 -9.24 -9.32 11.12
N ARG A 67 -10.48 -8.87 10.87
CA ARG A 67 -11.57 -9.70 10.33
C ARG A 67 -12.25 -9.10 9.12
N ASP A 68 -11.90 -7.87 8.73
CA ASP A 68 -12.44 -7.17 7.57
C ASP A 68 -11.28 -6.87 6.61
N PHE A 69 -11.23 -7.54 5.46
CA PHE A 69 -10.20 -7.36 4.45
C PHE A 69 -10.79 -6.77 3.17
N PHE A 70 -10.02 -5.90 2.52
CA PHE A 70 -10.44 -5.20 1.32
C PHE A 70 -9.43 -5.46 0.20
N VAL A 71 -9.91 -6.02 -0.90
CA VAL A 71 -9.15 -6.32 -2.12
C VAL A 71 -9.71 -5.55 -3.30
N SER A 72 -9.01 -5.51 -4.41
CA SER A 72 -9.46 -4.80 -5.61
C SER A 72 -10.42 -5.63 -6.45
N SER A 73 -10.05 -6.88 -6.75
CA SER A 73 -10.74 -7.76 -7.69
C SER A 73 -11.18 -9.09 -7.05
N THR A 74 -12.02 -9.84 -7.76
CA THR A 74 -12.48 -11.16 -7.35
C THR A 74 -11.32 -12.14 -7.21
N GLU A 75 -10.35 -12.11 -8.14
CA GLU A 75 -9.17 -13.00 -8.11
C GLU A 75 -8.32 -12.78 -6.87
N GLU A 76 -8.10 -11.51 -6.49
CA GLU A 76 -7.40 -11.19 -5.23
C GLU A 76 -8.16 -11.75 -4.01
N GLY A 77 -9.50 -11.69 -4.03
CA GLY A 77 -10.35 -12.23 -2.98
C GLY A 77 -10.27 -13.76 -2.89
N VAL A 78 -10.31 -14.44 -4.02
CA VAL A 78 -10.16 -15.90 -4.14
C VAL A 78 -8.80 -16.34 -3.58
N ALA A 79 -7.72 -15.66 -3.99
CA ALA A 79 -6.37 -15.95 -3.49
C ALA A 79 -6.21 -15.67 -1.99
N LEU A 80 -6.91 -14.66 -1.46
CA LEU A 80 -6.84 -14.28 -0.06
C LEU A 80 -7.63 -15.23 0.86
N ARG A 81 -8.76 -15.82 0.40
CA ARG A 81 -9.68 -16.63 1.23
C ARG A 81 -8.99 -17.71 2.05
N PRO A 82 -8.11 -18.57 1.50
CA PRO A 82 -7.45 -19.61 2.30
C PRO A 82 -6.55 -19.05 3.41
N LEU A 83 -6.04 -17.83 3.27
CA LEU A 83 -5.18 -17.17 4.25
C LEU A 83 -5.97 -16.58 5.44
N VAL A 84 -7.25 -16.24 5.21
CA VAL A 84 -8.12 -15.60 6.21
C VAL A 84 -9.51 -16.24 6.22
N PRO A 85 -9.62 -17.53 6.61
CA PRO A 85 -10.80 -18.36 6.36
C PRO A 85 -12.10 -17.84 7.00
N ALA A 86 -12.03 -17.18 8.15
CA ALA A 86 -13.20 -16.65 8.87
C ALA A 86 -13.36 -15.12 8.76
N ALA A 87 -12.62 -14.46 7.85
CA ALA A 87 -12.73 -13.03 7.65
C ALA A 87 -13.80 -12.67 6.61
N GLN A 88 -14.31 -11.45 6.70
CA GLN A 88 -15.07 -10.81 5.65
C GLN A 88 -14.08 -10.27 4.60
N ILE A 89 -14.32 -10.56 3.33
CA ILE A 89 -13.48 -10.08 2.23
C ILE A 89 -14.34 -9.24 1.29
N PHE A 90 -14.07 -7.93 1.26
CA PHE A 90 -14.78 -6.97 0.42
C PHE A 90 -14.02 -6.75 -0.89
N VAL A 91 -14.69 -6.91 -2.04
CA VAL A 91 -14.13 -6.69 -3.37
C VAL A 91 -14.50 -5.28 -3.83
N LEU A 92 -13.53 -4.35 -3.82
CA LEU A 92 -13.77 -2.89 -3.95
C LEU A 92 -14.22 -2.45 -5.35
N GLN A 93 -13.88 -3.19 -6.40
CA GLN A 93 -14.34 -2.93 -7.76
C GLN A 93 -15.66 -3.63 -8.09
N GLY A 94 -16.23 -4.36 -7.12
CA GLY A 94 -17.45 -5.10 -7.28
C GLY A 94 -17.24 -6.46 -7.91
N VAL A 95 -18.10 -6.84 -8.83
CA VAL A 95 -18.06 -8.16 -9.49
C VAL A 95 -18.23 -8.00 -10.99
N GLU A 96 -17.30 -8.55 -11.76
CA GLU A 96 -17.41 -8.58 -13.22
C GLU A 96 -18.50 -9.58 -13.67
N PRO A 97 -19.10 -9.36 -14.85
CA PRO A 97 -20.04 -10.33 -15.41
C PRO A 97 -19.41 -11.71 -15.58
N GLY A 98 -20.00 -12.70 -14.93
CA GLY A 98 -19.52 -14.10 -14.94
C GLY A 98 -18.75 -14.52 -13.68
N ASP A 99 -18.29 -13.56 -12.85
CA ASP A 99 -17.56 -13.84 -11.61
C ASP A 99 -18.48 -13.97 -10.38
N GLU A 100 -19.78 -13.78 -10.55
CA GLU A 100 -20.75 -13.84 -9.45
C GLU A 100 -20.68 -15.18 -8.70
N GLY A 101 -20.51 -16.29 -9.45
CA GLY A 101 -20.37 -17.62 -8.88
C GLY A 101 -19.11 -17.78 -8.02
N LEU A 102 -18.02 -17.09 -8.36
CA LEU A 102 -16.80 -17.08 -7.55
C LEU A 102 -17.02 -16.34 -6.23
N CYS A 103 -17.73 -15.21 -6.26
CA CYS A 103 -18.08 -14.49 -5.03
C CYS A 103 -18.86 -15.39 -4.06
N GLN A 104 -19.81 -16.18 -4.56
CA GLN A 104 -20.58 -17.14 -3.74
C GLN A 104 -19.69 -18.28 -3.22
N ALA A 105 -18.93 -18.93 -4.12
CA ALA A 105 -18.11 -20.10 -3.79
C ALA A 105 -17.02 -19.79 -2.74
N PHE A 106 -16.47 -18.59 -2.78
CA PHE A 106 -15.40 -18.13 -1.88
C PHE A 106 -15.90 -17.18 -0.77
N ALA A 107 -17.22 -17.06 -0.60
CA ALA A 107 -17.83 -16.16 0.39
C ALA A 107 -17.24 -14.75 0.37
N LEU A 108 -17.09 -14.16 -0.84
CA LEU A 108 -16.64 -12.79 -1.04
C LEU A 108 -17.84 -11.84 -1.01
N THR A 109 -17.62 -10.63 -0.54
CA THR A 109 -18.63 -9.57 -0.46
C THR A 109 -18.30 -8.48 -1.50
N PRO A 110 -18.85 -8.54 -2.72
CA PRO A 110 -18.62 -7.51 -3.72
C PRO A 110 -19.22 -6.19 -3.30
N VAL A 111 -18.50 -5.11 -3.56
CA VAL A 111 -18.95 -3.74 -3.33
C VAL A 111 -19.63 -3.25 -4.62
N LEU A 112 -20.95 -3.24 -4.65
CA LEU A 112 -21.72 -2.85 -5.82
C LEU A 112 -21.59 -1.33 -6.06
N ILE A 113 -21.02 -0.96 -7.20
CA ILE A 113 -20.60 0.41 -7.54
C ILE A 113 -21.50 1.07 -8.60
N SER A 114 -22.44 0.33 -9.17
CA SER A 114 -23.40 0.86 -10.17
C SER A 114 -24.76 0.17 -10.07
N ALA A 115 -25.79 0.84 -10.55
CA ALA A 115 -27.15 0.29 -10.55
C ALA A 115 -27.26 -0.98 -11.41
N SER A 116 -26.56 -1.05 -12.54
CA SER A 116 -26.55 -2.23 -13.41
C SER A 116 -25.87 -3.43 -12.74
N MET A 117 -24.75 -3.22 -12.04
CA MET A 117 -24.08 -4.25 -11.25
C MET A 117 -24.98 -4.73 -10.11
N ALA A 118 -25.63 -3.81 -9.41
CA ALA A 118 -26.57 -4.15 -8.33
C ALA A 118 -27.74 -5.01 -8.84
N GLN A 119 -28.36 -4.60 -9.95
CA GLN A 119 -29.46 -5.36 -10.53
C GLN A 119 -29.03 -6.78 -10.95
N ARG A 120 -27.86 -6.90 -11.57
CA ARG A 120 -27.29 -8.20 -11.98
C ARG A 120 -27.04 -9.11 -10.78
N TYR A 121 -26.42 -8.56 -9.72
CA TYR A 121 -26.09 -9.32 -8.53
C TYR A 121 -27.32 -9.74 -7.72
N LEU A 122 -28.33 -8.88 -7.62
CA LEU A 122 -29.59 -9.19 -6.93
C LEU A 122 -30.40 -10.31 -7.61
N ASN A 123 -30.23 -10.48 -8.92
CA ASN A 123 -30.87 -11.57 -9.65
C ASN A 123 -30.35 -12.98 -9.27
N LEU A 124 -29.24 -13.07 -8.52
CA LEU A 124 -28.69 -14.35 -8.01
C LEU A 124 -29.47 -14.91 -6.81
N GLY A 125 -30.36 -14.11 -6.23
CA GLY A 125 -31.18 -14.52 -5.09
C GLY A 125 -30.78 -13.90 -3.75
N PRO A 126 -31.57 -14.13 -2.69
CA PRO A 126 -31.52 -13.35 -1.46
C PRO A 126 -30.37 -13.71 -0.49
N ASN A 127 -29.59 -14.76 -0.74
CA ASN A 127 -28.60 -15.28 0.21
C ASN A 127 -27.15 -14.94 -0.15
N THR A 128 -26.92 -13.94 -0.98
CA THR A 128 -25.59 -13.49 -1.38
C THR A 128 -25.24 -12.18 -0.70
N ASP A 129 -24.22 -12.20 0.13
CA ASP A 129 -23.72 -11.01 0.80
C ASP A 129 -23.15 -10.01 -0.20
N PHE A 130 -23.42 -8.74 -0.02
CA PHE A 130 -22.85 -7.63 -0.79
C PHE A 130 -22.69 -6.38 0.07
N ALA A 131 -21.93 -5.44 -0.46
CA ALA A 131 -21.83 -4.08 0.06
C ALA A 131 -22.23 -3.07 -1.03
N LEU A 132 -22.56 -1.87 -0.62
CA LEU A 132 -22.86 -0.76 -1.52
C LEU A 132 -21.81 0.32 -1.40
N LYS A 133 -21.48 0.97 -2.49
CA LYS A 133 -20.67 2.18 -2.46
C LYS A 133 -21.47 3.34 -3.06
N VAL A 134 -21.52 4.46 -2.33
CA VAL A 134 -22.17 5.69 -2.77
C VAL A 134 -21.13 6.78 -3.05
N ASN A 135 -21.35 7.52 -4.12
CA ASN A 135 -20.59 8.73 -4.45
C ASN A 135 -21.05 9.89 -3.56
N THR A 136 -20.12 10.46 -2.81
CA THR A 136 -20.36 11.65 -1.98
C THR A 136 -19.45 12.83 -2.36
N GLY A 137 -18.93 12.83 -3.62
CA GLY A 137 -18.14 13.94 -4.13
C GLY A 137 -16.75 13.58 -4.64
N MET A 138 -16.27 12.31 -4.51
CA MET A 138 -15.03 11.89 -5.13
C MET A 138 -15.14 11.69 -6.65
N ASN A 139 -16.36 11.42 -7.16
CA ASN A 139 -16.70 11.29 -8.59
C ASN A 139 -15.85 10.25 -9.35
N ARG A 140 -15.58 9.11 -8.72
CA ARG A 140 -14.77 8.03 -9.32
C ARG A 140 -15.57 6.73 -9.47
N LEU A 141 -16.06 6.17 -8.38
CA LEU A 141 -16.84 4.93 -8.32
C LEU A 141 -17.92 5.06 -7.24
N GLY A 142 -19.07 4.47 -7.47
CA GLY A 142 -20.20 4.40 -6.53
C GLY A 142 -21.51 4.79 -7.19
N LEU A 143 -22.61 4.36 -6.59
CA LEU A 143 -23.96 4.79 -6.94
C LEU A 143 -24.09 6.28 -6.71
N GLU A 144 -24.80 6.97 -7.59
CA GLU A 144 -25.22 8.33 -7.29
C GLU A 144 -26.27 8.31 -6.16
N PRO A 145 -26.37 9.38 -5.34
CA PRO A 145 -27.33 9.44 -4.24
C PRO A 145 -28.77 9.02 -4.63
N ALA A 146 -29.27 9.50 -5.75
CA ALA A 146 -30.60 9.15 -6.24
C ALA A 146 -30.74 7.66 -6.58
N GLN A 147 -29.70 7.05 -7.15
CA GLN A 147 -29.69 5.62 -7.46
C GLN A 147 -29.67 4.77 -6.18
N LEU A 148 -28.92 5.19 -5.15
CA LEU A 148 -28.92 4.52 -3.84
C LEU A 148 -30.33 4.56 -3.22
N LEU A 149 -30.95 5.74 -3.18
CA LEU A 149 -32.27 5.92 -2.59
C LEU A 149 -33.38 5.12 -3.30
N ASP A 150 -33.30 4.99 -4.60
CA ASP A 150 -34.21 4.13 -5.39
C ASP A 150 -33.95 2.64 -5.17
N LEU A 151 -32.70 2.25 -4.95
CA LEU A 151 -32.30 0.85 -4.79
C LEU A 151 -32.61 0.29 -3.40
N VAL A 152 -32.31 1.06 -2.34
CA VAL A 152 -32.36 0.62 -0.94
C VAL A 152 -33.68 -0.06 -0.54
N PRO A 153 -34.88 0.45 -0.89
CA PRO A 153 -36.15 -0.18 -0.51
C PRO A 153 -36.37 -1.58 -1.13
N ARG A 154 -35.63 -1.93 -2.16
CA ARG A 154 -35.75 -3.18 -2.91
C ARG A 154 -34.71 -4.23 -2.50
N LEU A 155 -33.79 -3.87 -1.59
CA LEU A 155 -32.70 -4.74 -1.17
C LEU A 155 -33.12 -5.77 -0.13
N PRO A 156 -32.61 -7.02 -0.19
CA PRO A 156 -32.76 -7.97 0.90
C PRO A 156 -31.94 -7.49 2.10
N ALA A 157 -32.63 -7.11 3.17
CA ALA A 157 -31.99 -6.51 4.36
C ALA A 157 -30.94 -7.41 5.03
N SER A 158 -31.09 -8.73 4.90
CA SER A 158 -30.15 -9.73 5.46
C SER A 158 -28.83 -9.85 4.69
N SER A 159 -28.76 -9.39 3.44
CA SER A 159 -27.61 -9.59 2.55
C SER A 159 -26.75 -8.33 2.36
N CYS A 160 -27.30 -7.14 2.60
CA CYS A 160 -26.55 -5.90 2.50
C CYS A 160 -25.74 -5.67 3.77
N ARG A 161 -24.42 -5.92 3.71
CA ARG A 161 -23.52 -5.89 4.87
C ARG A 161 -22.99 -4.51 5.19
N LEU A 162 -22.67 -3.69 4.17
CA LEU A 162 -21.95 -2.44 4.33
C LEU A 162 -22.41 -1.40 3.32
N LEU A 163 -22.61 -0.17 3.77
CA LEU A 163 -22.63 1.03 2.93
C LEU A 163 -21.32 1.76 3.13
N MET A 164 -20.63 2.08 2.04
CA MET A 164 -19.38 2.79 2.10
C MET A 164 -19.31 3.97 1.15
N SER A 165 -18.47 4.96 1.49
CA SER A 165 -17.98 5.96 0.56
C SER A 165 -16.47 6.11 0.67
N HIS A 166 -15.87 7.13 0.05
CA HIS A 166 -14.43 7.34 0.08
C HIS A 166 -14.11 8.83 0.10
N LEU A 167 -13.31 9.25 1.07
CA LEU A 167 -12.87 10.63 1.20
C LEU A 167 -11.84 10.97 0.11
N ALA A 168 -12.02 12.13 -0.51
CA ALA A 168 -11.16 12.59 -1.59
C ALA A 168 -9.95 13.40 -1.08
N CYS A 169 -10.12 14.16 0.01
CA CYS A 169 -9.16 15.15 0.49
C CYS A 169 -8.83 14.95 1.99
N ALA A 170 -8.90 13.73 2.50
CA ALA A 170 -8.66 13.47 3.93
C ALA A 170 -7.21 13.70 4.35
N ASP A 171 -6.27 13.71 3.42
CA ASP A 171 -4.86 14.10 3.58
C ASP A 171 -4.68 15.59 3.88
N GLU A 172 -5.67 16.41 3.54
CA GLU A 172 -5.76 17.84 3.86
C GLU A 172 -6.89 18.08 4.87
N PRO A 173 -6.63 18.05 6.19
CA PRO A 173 -7.69 18.09 7.23
C PRO A 173 -8.64 19.28 7.14
N GLY A 174 -8.14 20.44 6.70
CA GLY A 174 -8.90 21.68 6.53
C GLY A 174 -9.71 21.78 5.23
N HIS A 175 -9.62 20.81 4.32
CA HIS A 175 -10.31 20.87 3.03
C HIS A 175 -11.83 20.75 3.20
N ALA A 176 -12.59 21.73 2.66
CA ALA A 176 -14.06 21.84 2.85
C ALA A 176 -14.82 20.58 2.36
N LEU A 177 -14.30 19.87 1.35
CA LEU A 177 -14.91 18.66 0.82
C LEU A 177 -15.00 17.53 1.87
N ASN A 178 -14.12 17.49 2.88
CA ASN A 178 -14.20 16.49 3.94
C ASN A 178 -15.50 16.60 4.72
N ALA A 179 -15.86 17.81 5.16
CA ALA A 179 -17.09 18.06 5.89
C ALA A 179 -18.33 17.84 5.02
N GLU A 180 -18.27 18.22 3.74
CA GLU A 180 -19.36 18.01 2.81
C GLU A 180 -19.61 16.52 2.52
N GLN A 181 -18.55 15.74 2.29
CA GLN A 181 -18.65 14.29 2.10
C GLN A 181 -19.20 13.59 3.36
N LEU A 182 -18.79 14.03 4.55
CA LEU A 182 -19.31 13.52 5.82
C LEU A 182 -20.82 13.81 5.93
N ARG A 183 -21.24 15.05 5.68
CA ARG A 183 -22.65 15.47 5.75
C ARG A 183 -23.52 14.66 4.79
N GLN A 184 -23.09 14.52 3.54
CA GLN A 184 -23.81 13.75 2.52
C GLN A 184 -23.90 12.28 2.89
N PHE A 185 -22.78 11.67 3.34
CA PHE A 185 -22.74 10.27 3.73
C PHE A 185 -23.67 10.00 4.92
N HIS A 186 -23.70 10.89 5.91
CA HIS A 186 -24.61 10.79 7.06
C HIS A 186 -26.07 10.77 6.62
N ALA A 187 -26.48 11.75 5.83
CA ALA A 187 -27.87 11.85 5.37
C ALA A 187 -28.33 10.60 4.58
N LEU A 188 -27.46 10.07 3.71
CA LEU A 188 -27.74 8.86 2.93
C LEU A 188 -27.78 7.61 3.82
N ALA A 189 -26.89 7.52 4.82
CA ALA A 189 -26.84 6.42 5.76
C ALA A 189 -28.09 6.36 6.66
N GLU A 190 -28.59 7.50 7.11
CA GLU A 190 -29.83 7.58 7.90
C GLU A 190 -31.01 6.99 7.12
N VAL A 191 -31.18 7.42 5.87
CA VAL A 191 -32.25 6.89 5.01
C VAL A 191 -32.06 5.38 4.74
N ALA A 192 -30.83 4.95 4.46
CA ALA A 192 -30.56 3.55 4.17
C ALA A 192 -30.82 2.65 5.38
N ARG A 193 -30.50 3.09 6.59
CA ARG A 193 -30.71 2.33 7.86
C ARG A 193 -32.21 2.15 8.21
N VAL A 194 -33.11 2.99 7.71
CA VAL A 194 -34.56 2.75 7.86
C VAL A 194 -34.99 1.44 7.20
N ALA A 195 -34.52 1.17 6.01
CA ALA A 195 -34.81 -0.07 5.28
C ALA A 195 -33.87 -1.24 5.63
N LEU A 196 -32.65 -0.93 6.05
CA LEU A 196 -31.56 -1.87 6.34
C LEU A 196 -31.01 -1.65 7.78
N PRO A 197 -31.76 -2.04 8.83
CA PRO A 197 -31.38 -1.69 10.23
C PRO A 197 -30.02 -2.25 10.68
N GLN A 198 -29.52 -3.33 10.07
CA GLN A 198 -28.25 -3.96 10.39
C GLN A 198 -27.08 -3.46 9.54
N LEU A 199 -27.33 -2.45 8.69
CA LEU A 199 -26.35 -1.91 7.77
C LEU A 199 -25.17 -1.28 8.51
N GLN A 200 -23.98 -1.78 8.24
CA GLN A 200 -22.73 -1.19 8.71
C GLN A 200 -22.30 -0.05 7.79
N LEU A 201 -21.56 0.90 8.32
CA LEU A 201 -21.13 2.10 7.61
C LEU A 201 -19.61 2.22 7.60
N SER A 202 -19.05 2.74 6.51
CA SER A 202 -17.60 2.95 6.39
C SER A 202 -17.28 4.13 5.48
N LEU A 203 -16.59 5.15 6.02
CA LEU A 203 -16.15 6.32 5.27
C LEU A 203 -14.63 6.46 5.28
N ALA A 204 -14.00 6.38 6.46
CA ALA A 204 -12.58 6.67 6.65
C ALA A 204 -11.65 5.67 5.92
N ASN A 205 -10.75 6.23 5.10
CA ASN A 205 -9.51 5.61 4.65
C ASN A 205 -8.38 5.87 5.68
N SER A 206 -7.11 5.62 5.34
CA SER A 206 -5.98 5.88 6.24
C SER A 206 -5.97 7.31 6.79
N ALA A 207 -6.08 8.32 5.94
CA ALA A 207 -6.10 9.72 6.34
C ALA A 207 -7.38 10.07 7.14
N GLY A 208 -8.52 9.54 6.73
CA GLY A 208 -9.81 9.77 7.39
C GLY A 208 -9.85 9.29 8.84
N ILE A 209 -9.06 8.30 9.23
CA ILE A 209 -8.95 7.84 10.62
C ILE A 209 -8.43 8.98 11.52
N PHE A 210 -7.52 9.80 11.01
CA PHE A 210 -6.90 10.91 11.74
C PHE A 210 -7.70 12.22 11.68
N LEU A 211 -8.79 12.28 10.91
CA LEU A 211 -9.73 13.42 10.94
C LEU A 211 -10.64 13.42 12.19
N GLY A 212 -10.71 12.29 12.89
CA GLY A 212 -11.47 12.15 14.13
C GLY A 212 -12.68 11.23 14.04
N GLY A 213 -13.31 10.98 15.20
CA GLY A 213 -14.35 9.97 15.38
C GLY A 213 -15.57 10.11 14.48
N ALA A 214 -15.93 11.34 14.09
CA ALA A 214 -17.08 11.60 13.22
C ALA A 214 -16.98 10.90 11.83
N TYR A 215 -15.75 10.63 11.36
CA TYR A 215 -15.50 9.99 10.07
C TYR A 215 -15.39 8.47 10.14
N GLN A 216 -15.27 7.87 11.33
CA GLN A 216 -14.87 6.48 11.51
C GLN A 216 -16.01 5.48 11.29
N PHE A 217 -17.22 5.78 11.74
CA PHE A 217 -18.40 4.90 11.69
C PHE A 217 -18.13 3.49 12.24
N ASP A 218 -18.68 2.44 11.59
CA ASP A 218 -18.58 1.07 12.10
C ASP A 218 -17.27 0.36 11.67
N ILE A 219 -16.73 0.71 10.47
CA ILE A 219 -15.48 0.11 9.94
C ILE A 219 -14.61 1.19 9.31
N VAL A 220 -13.34 1.23 9.69
CA VAL A 220 -12.32 2.04 9.02
C VAL A 220 -11.44 1.17 8.11
N ARG A 221 -10.95 1.73 7.00
CA ARG A 221 -10.26 1.00 5.93
C ARG A 221 -8.85 1.54 5.67
N PRO A 222 -7.92 1.36 6.62
CA PRO A 222 -6.54 1.75 6.38
C PRO A 222 -5.88 0.84 5.32
N GLY A 223 -5.05 1.46 4.52
CA GLY A 223 -4.08 0.83 3.63
C GLY A 223 -2.70 1.41 3.91
N ALA A 224 -2.40 2.61 3.42
CA ALA A 224 -1.10 3.27 3.59
C ALA A 224 -0.57 3.28 5.01
N ALA A 225 -1.41 3.68 5.96
CA ALA A 225 -1.02 3.76 7.37
C ALA A 225 -0.63 2.40 7.98
N LEU A 226 -1.19 1.29 7.49
CA LEU A 226 -0.75 -0.05 7.88
C LEU A 226 0.70 -0.30 7.48
N TYR A 227 1.09 0.17 6.32
CA TYR A 227 2.41 -0.06 5.72
C TYR A 227 3.44 1.00 6.08
N GLY A 228 3.09 1.94 6.99
CA GLY A 228 4.01 2.99 7.43
C GLY A 228 4.18 4.13 6.42
N ILE A 229 3.29 4.25 5.43
CA ILE A 229 3.20 5.40 4.53
C ILE A 229 2.37 6.47 5.22
N ASN A 230 2.90 7.69 5.33
CA ASN A 230 2.18 8.81 5.90
C ASN A 230 0.99 9.19 4.99
N PRO A 231 -0.23 9.17 5.49
CA PRO A 231 -1.39 9.55 4.69
C PRO A 231 -1.55 11.08 4.49
N GLY A 232 -0.54 11.87 4.82
CA GLY A 232 -0.50 13.32 4.60
C GLY A 232 -0.83 14.18 5.83
N ASN A 233 -1.51 13.63 6.82
CA ASN A 233 -2.03 14.38 7.97
C ASN A 233 -1.55 13.85 9.35
N VAL A 234 -0.47 13.10 9.37
CA VAL A 234 0.09 12.47 10.56
C VAL A 234 1.53 12.94 10.78
N ALA A 235 1.93 13.14 12.03
CA ALA A 235 3.31 13.44 12.36
C ALA A 235 4.25 12.30 11.90
N ALA A 236 5.45 12.63 11.47
CA ALA A 236 6.35 11.71 10.76
C ALA A 236 6.75 10.47 11.58
N ASP A 237 6.72 10.54 12.90
CA ASP A 237 7.15 9.51 13.84
C ASP A 237 6.01 8.62 14.38
N VAL A 238 4.78 8.86 13.94
CA VAL A 238 3.60 8.14 14.47
C VAL A 238 3.49 6.74 13.89
N LEU A 239 3.84 6.56 12.60
CA LEU A 239 3.76 5.29 11.90
C LEU A 239 5.15 4.66 11.77
N ASN A 240 5.24 3.38 12.10
CA ASN A 240 6.49 2.65 11.94
C ASN A 240 6.71 2.28 10.47
N PRO A 241 7.91 2.48 9.89
CA PRO A 241 8.25 2.00 8.57
C PRO A 241 8.19 0.47 8.52
N VAL A 242 7.37 -0.07 7.62
CA VAL A 242 7.16 -1.52 7.47
C VAL A 242 8.13 -2.11 6.47
N ALA A 243 8.56 -1.34 5.47
CA ALA A 243 9.43 -1.82 4.41
C ALA A 243 10.77 -1.09 4.38
N GLN A 244 11.83 -1.85 4.08
CA GLN A 244 13.19 -1.35 3.87
C GLN A 244 13.75 -1.96 2.60
N LEU A 245 14.19 -1.13 1.65
CA LEU A 245 14.84 -1.58 0.42
C LEU A 245 16.35 -1.39 0.52
N LEU A 246 17.07 -2.50 0.41
CA LEU A 246 18.53 -2.58 0.43
C LEU A 246 19.04 -2.97 -0.95
N VAL A 247 20.04 -2.23 -1.45
CA VAL A 247 20.74 -2.49 -2.71
C VAL A 247 22.21 -2.77 -2.44
N GLN A 248 22.79 -3.74 -3.15
CA GLN A 248 24.15 -4.17 -2.94
C GLN A 248 25.15 -3.36 -3.78
N VAL A 249 26.26 -2.95 -3.16
CA VAL A 249 27.42 -2.38 -3.88
C VAL A 249 28.06 -3.48 -4.72
N ILE A 250 28.14 -3.24 -6.02
CA ILE A 250 28.72 -4.19 -7.00
C ILE A 250 30.07 -3.72 -7.56
N GLN A 251 30.36 -2.42 -7.44
CA GLN A 251 31.65 -1.88 -7.85
C GLN A 251 31.93 -0.57 -7.12
N THR A 252 33.19 -0.27 -6.86
CA THR A 252 33.68 1.04 -6.39
C THR A 252 34.56 1.67 -7.43
N ARG A 253 34.59 3.02 -7.49
CA ARG A 253 35.43 3.77 -8.43
C ARG A 253 35.77 5.14 -7.87
N ILE A 254 36.88 5.70 -8.33
CA ILE A 254 37.23 7.11 -8.16
C ILE A 254 37.11 7.76 -9.54
N LEU A 255 36.27 8.78 -9.65
CA LEU A 255 36.14 9.61 -10.85
C LEU A 255 37.18 10.71 -10.79
N ALA A 256 37.88 10.99 -11.89
CA ALA A 256 38.69 12.18 -12.05
C ALA A 256 37.81 13.42 -12.35
N ALA A 257 38.34 14.59 -12.12
CA ALA A 257 37.67 15.83 -12.58
C ALA A 257 37.44 15.77 -14.11
N GLY A 258 36.23 16.04 -14.55
CA GLY A 258 35.80 15.94 -15.94
C GLY A 258 35.16 14.61 -16.34
N ASP A 259 35.28 13.56 -15.52
CA ASP A 259 34.57 12.29 -15.77
C ASP A 259 33.08 12.45 -15.65
N CYS A 260 32.32 11.80 -16.53
CA CYS A 260 30.86 11.84 -16.50
C CYS A 260 30.24 10.49 -16.04
N VAL A 261 29.02 10.55 -15.52
CA VAL A 261 28.30 9.39 -15.01
C VAL A 261 27.03 9.13 -15.82
N GLY A 262 26.96 7.90 -16.38
CA GLY A 262 25.74 7.29 -16.95
C GLY A 262 25.24 7.95 -18.23
N TYR A 263 24.02 7.59 -18.59
CA TYR A 263 23.38 8.04 -19.83
C TYR A 263 23.19 9.55 -19.91
N GLY A 264 23.63 10.14 -21.01
CA GLY A 264 23.51 11.56 -21.31
C GLY A 264 24.46 12.44 -20.50
N ALA A 265 25.48 11.85 -19.85
CA ALA A 265 26.50 12.57 -19.08
C ALA A 265 25.90 13.66 -18.15
N MET A 266 24.77 13.36 -17.49
CA MET A 266 24.04 14.34 -16.67
C MET A 266 24.81 14.80 -15.44
N PHE A 267 25.72 13.97 -14.95
CA PHE A 267 26.65 14.33 -13.89
C PHE A 267 28.06 14.37 -14.46
N VAL A 268 28.80 15.42 -14.16
CA VAL A 268 30.23 15.56 -14.46
C VAL A 268 30.94 15.84 -13.15
N ALA A 269 31.95 15.06 -12.85
CA ALA A 269 32.76 15.25 -11.63
C ALA A 269 33.58 16.55 -11.72
N GLU A 270 33.39 17.49 -10.82
CA GLU A 270 34.16 18.72 -10.74
C GLU A 270 35.54 18.53 -10.09
N ARG A 271 35.71 17.46 -9.36
CA ARG A 271 36.91 17.05 -8.60
C ARG A 271 37.01 15.54 -8.54
N GLU A 272 38.09 15.05 -8.01
CA GLU A 272 38.20 13.63 -7.67
C GLU A 272 37.03 13.24 -6.75
N THR A 273 36.20 12.30 -7.20
CA THR A 273 34.93 11.93 -6.55
C THR A 273 34.86 10.41 -6.40
N PRO A 274 34.93 9.88 -5.17
CA PRO A 274 34.70 8.46 -4.92
C PRO A 274 33.23 8.13 -5.07
N VAL A 275 32.95 7.06 -5.83
CA VAL A 275 31.58 6.62 -6.11
C VAL A 275 31.42 5.13 -5.93
N VAL A 276 30.19 4.69 -5.67
CA VAL A 276 29.83 3.28 -5.68
C VAL A 276 28.70 3.05 -6.67
N MET A 277 28.79 1.93 -7.40
CA MET A 277 27.72 1.41 -8.22
C MET A 277 26.99 0.32 -7.42
N VAL A 278 25.66 0.40 -7.42
CA VAL A 278 24.82 -0.60 -6.76
C VAL A 278 23.94 -1.33 -7.75
N SER A 279 23.62 -2.59 -7.43
CA SER A 279 22.64 -3.40 -8.15
C SER A 279 21.23 -2.93 -7.81
N GLY A 280 20.46 -2.62 -8.83
CA GLY A 280 19.08 -2.14 -8.71
C GLY A 280 18.84 -0.93 -9.61
N GLY A 281 17.69 -0.91 -10.27
CA GLY A 281 17.34 0.16 -11.20
C GLY A 281 15.84 0.20 -11.48
N TYR A 282 15.43 0.81 -12.60
CA TYR A 282 14.00 0.94 -12.89
C TYR A 282 13.34 -0.42 -13.23
N ALA A 283 14.10 -1.45 -13.62
CA ALA A 283 13.58 -2.81 -13.76
C ALA A 283 13.21 -3.47 -12.43
N ASP A 284 13.70 -2.92 -11.31
CA ASP A 284 13.38 -3.36 -9.95
C ASP A 284 12.27 -2.49 -9.31
N GLY A 285 11.80 -1.45 -10.04
CA GLY A 285 10.79 -0.51 -9.56
C GLY A 285 11.33 0.83 -9.06
N LEU A 286 12.68 1.03 -9.07
CA LEU A 286 13.27 2.32 -8.70
C LEU A 286 12.99 3.37 -9.77
N MET A 287 12.41 4.49 -9.36
CA MET A 287 11.88 5.48 -10.30
C MET A 287 12.98 6.27 -11.00
N ARG A 288 12.89 6.38 -12.33
CA ARG A 288 13.83 7.18 -13.12
C ARG A 288 13.80 8.67 -12.76
N ALA A 289 12.69 9.16 -12.21
CA ALA A 289 12.54 10.52 -11.70
C ALA A 289 13.48 10.84 -10.51
N LEU A 290 14.03 9.83 -9.84
CA LEU A 290 15.04 9.99 -8.78
C LEU A 290 16.43 10.38 -9.31
N SER A 291 16.66 10.36 -10.64
CA SER A 291 17.95 10.73 -11.24
C SER A 291 18.44 12.10 -10.73
N GLN A 292 19.64 12.16 -10.16
CA GLN A 292 20.29 13.34 -9.54
C GLN A 292 19.55 13.97 -8.36
N ARG A 293 18.50 13.35 -7.85
CA ARG A 293 17.66 13.90 -6.76
C ARG A 293 17.51 12.93 -5.60
N GLY A 294 17.52 11.63 -5.90
CA GLY A 294 17.38 10.58 -4.90
C GLY A 294 18.61 10.43 -4.02
N CYS A 295 18.48 9.65 -2.99
CA CYS A 295 19.56 9.36 -2.06
C CYS A 295 19.50 7.90 -1.58
N ALA A 296 20.59 7.46 -0.96
CA ALA A 296 20.66 6.26 -0.16
C ALA A 296 21.26 6.58 1.21
N TRP A 297 21.10 5.67 2.16
CA TRP A 297 21.71 5.78 3.49
C TRP A 297 22.75 4.71 3.73
N PHE A 298 23.88 5.11 4.34
CA PHE A 298 24.90 4.20 4.77
C PHE A 298 25.65 4.74 5.99
N LYS A 299 25.73 3.95 7.06
CA LYS A 299 26.51 4.25 8.29
C LYS A 299 26.35 5.68 8.81
N GLY A 300 25.12 6.18 8.92
CA GLY A 300 24.87 7.52 9.47
C GLY A 300 24.88 8.65 8.44
N VAL A 301 25.17 8.38 7.16
CA VAL A 301 25.32 9.40 6.13
C VAL A 301 24.34 9.17 4.98
N GLN A 302 23.68 10.23 4.55
CA GLN A 302 22.88 10.24 3.33
C GLN A 302 23.77 10.48 2.12
N LEU A 303 23.75 9.56 1.17
CA LEU A 303 24.57 9.55 -0.04
C LEU A 303 23.74 10.01 -1.23
N PRO A 304 24.13 11.06 -1.98
CA PRO A 304 23.39 11.51 -3.14
C PRO A 304 23.50 10.54 -4.32
N LEU A 305 22.38 10.31 -5.00
CA LEU A 305 22.33 9.60 -6.27
C LEU A 305 22.82 10.56 -7.36
N ILE A 306 23.84 10.15 -8.11
CA ILE A 306 24.41 10.93 -9.21
C ILE A 306 24.16 10.24 -10.57
N GLY A 307 24.05 11.05 -11.62
CA GLY A 307 23.72 10.56 -12.96
C GLY A 307 22.27 10.07 -13.07
N ARG A 308 21.99 9.34 -14.15
CA ARG A 308 20.66 8.78 -14.41
C ARG A 308 20.47 7.42 -13.77
N VAL A 309 19.29 7.18 -13.22
CA VAL A 309 18.83 5.83 -12.88
C VAL A 309 18.83 4.98 -14.14
N SER A 310 19.60 3.88 -14.13
CA SER A 310 19.68 2.91 -15.23
C SER A 310 18.68 1.76 -15.01
N MET A 311 18.64 0.82 -15.95
CA MET A 311 17.75 -0.33 -15.85
C MET A 311 18.08 -1.20 -14.63
N ASP A 312 19.36 -1.44 -14.37
CA ASP A 312 19.85 -2.44 -13.44
C ASP A 312 20.87 -1.89 -12.42
N SER A 313 21.19 -0.60 -12.46
CA SER A 313 22.21 -0.01 -11.58
C SER A 313 21.99 1.47 -11.30
N LEU A 314 22.48 1.90 -10.14
CA LEU A 314 22.53 3.28 -9.67
C LEU A 314 23.97 3.62 -9.27
N VAL A 315 24.30 4.92 -9.27
CA VAL A 315 25.59 5.42 -8.81
C VAL A 315 25.37 6.43 -7.68
N PHE A 316 26.13 6.26 -6.60
CA PHE A 316 26.09 7.16 -5.45
C PHE A 316 27.46 7.79 -5.20
N ASP A 317 27.48 9.09 -4.92
CA ASP A 317 28.68 9.77 -4.43
C ASP A 317 28.87 9.47 -2.94
N VAL A 318 30.05 8.97 -2.59
CA VAL A 318 30.42 8.61 -1.21
C VAL A 318 31.48 9.53 -0.60
N SER A 319 31.72 10.70 -1.22
CA SER A 319 32.75 11.66 -0.77
C SER A 319 32.49 12.24 0.62
N LEU A 320 31.24 12.25 1.08
CA LEU A 320 30.87 12.67 2.44
C LEU A 320 31.36 11.71 3.53
N LEU A 321 31.70 10.46 3.17
CA LEU A 321 32.25 9.47 4.10
C LEU A 321 33.76 9.52 4.14
N PRO A 322 34.39 9.49 5.35
CA PRO A 322 35.81 9.22 5.49
C PRO A 322 36.19 7.94 4.73
N GLN A 323 37.38 7.90 4.12
CA GLN A 323 37.83 6.79 3.29
C GLN A 323 37.66 5.41 3.96
N ALA A 324 37.99 5.30 5.24
CA ALA A 324 37.89 4.05 6.01
C ALA A 324 36.43 3.60 6.26
N LEU A 325 35.43 4.46 6.07
CA LEU A 325 34.01 4.17 6.30
C LEU A 325 33.21 4.03 5.00
N ARG A 326 33.85 4.27 3.83
CA ARG A 326 33.20 4.15 2.53
C ARG A 326 32.71 2.72 2.29
N PRO A 327 31.56 2.55 1.65
CA PRO A 327 31.06 1.21 1.33
C PRO A 327 31.99 0.53 0.31
N VAL A 328 32.15 -0.78 0.47
CA VAL A 328 32.92 -1.66 -0.41
C VAL A 328 31.99 -2.64 -1.11
N GLU A 329 32.50 -3.35 -2.10
CA GLU A 329 31.74 -4.40 -2.81
C GLU A 329 31.20 -5.44 -1.84
N GLY A 330 29.89 -5.72 -1.95
CA GLY A 330 29.15 -6.59 -1.04
C GLY A 330 28.38 -5.85 0.05
N ASP A 331 28.76 -4.61 0.41
CA ASP A 331 27.98 -3.77 1.33
C ASP A 331 26.60 -3.44 0.76
N ARG A 332 25.65 -3.05 1.63
CA ARG A 332 24.28 -2.68 1.22
C ARG A 332 23.95 -1.26 1.63
N LEU A 333 23.37 -0.52 0.69
CA LEU A 333 22.83 0.82 0.92
C LEU A 333 21.32 0.72 1.10
N GLU A 334 20.75 1.51 2.02
CA GLU A 334 19.30 1.66 2.18
C GLU A 334 18.77 2.75 1.23
N ILE A 335 17.84 2.38 0.35
CA ILE A 335 17.16 3.33 -0.55
C ILE A 335 15.97 3.99 0.15
N PHE A 336 15.19 3.21 0.88
CA PHE A 336 14.17 3.66 1.82
C PHE A 336 14.02 2.66 2.96
N GLY A 337 13.55 3.15 4.09
CA GLY A 337 13.39 2.35 5.31
C GLY A 337 13.40 3.23 6.56
N PRO A 338 13.94 2.75 7.66
CA PRO A 338 14.00 3.51 8.92
C PRO A 338 14.81 4.82 8.85
N ASN A 339 15.84 4.89 7.97
CA ASN A 339 16.72 6.05 7.88
C ASN A 339 16.37 6.98 6.71
N VAL A 340 15.75 6.46 5.66
CA VAL A 340 15.26 7.26 4.52
C VAL A 340 13.77 7.01 4.38
N CYS A 341 12.97 7.97 4.79
CA CYS A 341 11.51 7.84 4.70
C CYS A 341 11.07 7.65 3.24
N ILE A 342 10.18 6.67 3.00
CA ILE A 342 9.64 6.42 1.67
C ILE A 342 8.89 7.64 1.11
N ASP A 343 8.21 8.40 1.97
CA ASP A 343 7.48 9.59 1.55
C ASP A 343 8.42 10.70 1.07
N THR A 344 9.62 10.80 1.65
CA THR A 344 10.68 11.71 1.15
C THR A 344 11.15 11.31 -0.23
N GLN A 345 11.40 10.01 -0.47
CA GLN A 345 11.77 9.52 -1.81
C GLN A 345 10.62 9.75 -2.81
N ALA A 346 9.38 9.54 -2.38
CA ALA A 346 8.20 9.76 -3.21
C ALA A 346 8.06 11.22 -3.62
N GLN A 347 8.17 12.16 -2.67
CA GLN A 347 8.17 13.60 -2.96
C GLN A 347 9.28 14.01 -3.93
N THR A 348 10.49 13.48 -3.72
CA THR A 348 11.63 13.70 -4.61
C THR A 348 11.36 13.21 -6.03
N ALA A 349 10.64 12.10 -6.17
CA ALA A 349 10.24 11.54 -7.46
C ALA A 349 8.97 12.19 -8.06
N GLY A 350 8.30 13.10 -7.34
CA GLY A 350 7.04 13.72 -7.76
C GLY A 350 5.85 12.76 -7.71
N THR A 351 5.84 11.86 -6.73
CA THR A 351 4.80 10.83 -6.53
C THR A 351 4.48 10.61 -5.05
N ILE A 352 3.83 9.49 -4.74
CA ILE A 352 3.42 9.07 -3.39
C ILE A 352 4.01 7.69 -3.04
N GLY A 353 4.20 7.41 -1.74
CA GLY A 353 4.78 6.16 -1.25
C GLY A 353 4.06 4.89 -1.73
N TYR A 354 2.75 4.97 -1.98
CA TYR A 354 1.94 3.89 -2.56
C TYR A 354 2.46 3.42 -3.93
N GLU A 355 2.79 4.39 -4.81
CA GLU A 355 3.29 4.07 -6.15
C GLU A 355 4.66 3.41 -6.07
N ILE A 356 5.53 3.87 -5.18
CA ILE A 356 6.85 3.25 -5.01
C ILE A 356 6.69 1.78 -4.62
N PHE A 357 5.89 1.47 -3.61
CA PHE A 357 5.70 0.09 -3.17
C PHE A 357 5.09 -0.81 -4.24
N THR A 358 4.02 -0.34 -4.91
CA THR A 358 3.32 -1.14 -5.93
C THR A 358 4.12 -1.36 -7.21
N ARG A 359 5.20 -0.58 -7.42
CA ARG A 359 6.11 -0.74 -8.58
C ARG A 359 7.26 -1.68 -8.33
N LEU A 360 7.52 -2.09 -7.08
CA LEU A 360 8.61 -3.03 -6.77
C LEU A 360 8.36 -4.38 -7.46
N GLY A 361 9.26 -4.73 -8.37
CA GLY A 361 9.18 -5.93 -9.19
C GLY A 361 9.52 -7.22 -8.42
N ASP A 362 9.36 -8.35 -9.12
CA ASP A 362 9.65 -9.68 -8.58
C ASP A 362 11.16 -9.93 -8.39
N ARG A 363 12.02 -9.10 -9.00
CA ARG A 363 13.47 -9.14 -8.77
C ARG A 363 13.86 -8.68 -7.37
N CYS A 364 13.03 -7.88 -6.68
CA CYS A 364 13.23 -7.55 -5.28
C CYS A 364 12.93 -8.78 -4.40
N GLN A 365 13.96 -9.30 -3.74
CA GLN A 365 13.84 -10.44 -2.83
C GLN A 365 13.13 -10.03 -1.54
N ARG A 366 11.89 -10.47 -1.36
CA ARG A 366 11.09 -10.17 -0.17
C ARG A 366 11.54 -11.05 0.99
N GLN A 367 11.91 -10.41 2.11
CA GLN A 367 12.28 -11.07 3.35
C GLN A 367 11.38 -10.57 4.48
N TYR A 368 10.67 -11.48 5.14
CA TYR A 368 9.74 -11.13 6.20
C TYR A 368 10.42 -11.27 7.56
N LEU A 369 10.49 -10.14 8.27
CA LEU A 369 11.09 -10.07 9.60
C LEU A 369 9.96 -10.17 10.63
N SER A 370 9.92 -11.30 11.34
CA SER A 370 9.07 -11.48 12.53
C SER A 370 9.73 -10.80 13.72
N ALA A 371 8.97 -10.32 14.71
CA ALA A 371 9.55 -10.05 16.02
C ALA A 371 10.16 -11.37 16.55
N PRO A 372 11.31 -11.32 17.25
CA PRO A 372 11.73 -12.48 18.01
C PRO A 372 10.55 -12.88 18.90
N GLU A 373 10.15 -14.15 18.83
CA GLU A 373 9.16 -14.70 19.75
C GLU A 373 9.70 -14.41 21.16
N SER A 374 8.97 -13.59 21.91
CA SER A 374 9.28 -13.38 23.33
C SER A 374 9.14 -14.74 24.00
N ALA A 375 10.29 -15.30 24.40
CA ALA A 375 10.38 -16.52 25.20
C ALA A 375 9.65 -16.37 26.52
#